data_d781f9c737c7644c470e41a7d1a37ae8
#
_entry.id   d781f9c737c7644c470e41a7d1a37ae8
#
_cell.length_a   1.000
_cell.length_b   1.000
_cell.length_c   1.000
_cell.angle_alpha   90.00
_cell.angle_beta   90.00
_cell.angle_gamma   90.00
#
_symmetry.space_group_name_H-M   'P 1'
#
loop_
_entity.id
_entity.type
_entity.pdbx_description
1 polymer ?
#
loop_
_entity_poly.entity_id
_entity_poly.type
_entity_poly.pdbx_seq_one_letter_code
_entity_poly.pdbx_strand_id
1 'polypeptide(L)'
;MSNSGINNVGIVAKSNFLSLMDHVGSGSAYDLSKRRSNLTILPPYGGKTFSNYVETIYKMHGYIENSREEYILISPSNVVTNFDYNSVFDFHSKNNADITLIYKHGVVPSGYDRPLTLDVDENGKVKQVFIKPETGDDKVNQFYGSVLMKKDLLMEEIRTSLSLNQLDVKRIIQKSIEKYNVYAYENTSYCAAISSINDYFEFNMDLMKKEVRDELFNPKRPIYTKVRDDAPSKYGLTSSVKNSIIAQGCVIDGEVENCVVFRGVKVGKGTVVRNSILLQDTYVGENVNLNCVITDKNTVIRDGRNLSGHESMPFYIGKGVMV
;
A
#
# COMPACT_ATOMS: atom_id res chain seq x y z
N MET A 1 11.03 3.63 2.07
CA MET A 1 12.36 2.98 2.05
C MET A 1 13.45 3.97 1.66
N SER A 2 13.44 4.59 0.48
CA SER A 2 14.50 5.52 0.04
C SER A 2 14.76 6.66 1.04
N ASN A 3 13.73 7.31 1.59
CA ASN A 3 13.86 8.35 2.62
C ASN A 3 14.53 7.87 3.92
N SER A 4 14.58 6.57 4.16
CA SER A 4 15.29 5.95 5.31
C SER A 4 16.66 5.41 4.94
N GLY A 5 17.23 5.83 3.79
CA GLY A 5 18.55 5.40 3.34
C GLY A 5 18.65 3.96 2.84
N ILE A 6 17.52 3.28 2.64
CA ILE A 6 17.49 1.94 2.04
C ILE A 6 17.71 2.07 0.54
N ASN A 7 18.91 1.72 0.10
CA ASN A 7 19.38 1.99 -1.28
C ASN A 7 19.24 0.79 -2.21
N ASN A 8 19.07 -0.42 -1.69
CA ASN A 8 18.90 -1.63 -2.48
C ASN A 8 17.48 -2.15 -2.28
N VAL A 9 16.61 -1.97 -3.27
CA VAL A 9 15.19 -2.28 -3.18
C VAL A 9 14.81 -3.30 -4.24
N GLY A 10 14.31 -4.45 -3.80
CA GLY A 10 13.73 -5.48 -4.66
C GLY A 10 12.20 -5.44 -4.61
N ILE A 11 11.54 -5.32 -5.76
CA ILE A 11 10.09 -5.41 -5.86
C ILE A 11 9.72 -6.77 -6.43
N VAL A 12 9.10 -7.61 -5.61
CA VAL A 12 8.61 -8.92 -6.04
C VAL A 12 7.25 -8.75 -6.71
N ALA A 13 7.18 -8.99 -8.01
CA ALA A 13 5.97 -8.88 -8.80
C ALA A 13 5.36 -10.27 -9.06
N LYS A 14 4.03 -10.41 -8.94
CA LYS A 14 3.31 -11.68 -9.22
C LYS A 14 2.69 -11.68 -10.61
N SER A 15 1.74 -10.80 -10.84
CA SER A 15 0.98 -10.64 -12.09
C SER A 15 0.95 -9.17 -12.50
N ASN A 16 0.56 -8.90 -13.73
CA ASN A 16 0.41 -7.53 -14.25
C ASN A 16 1.67 -6.64 -14.08
N PHE A 17 2.85 -7.26 -14.03
CA PHE A 17 4.11 -6.58 -13.75
C PHE A 17 4.54 -5.58 -14.83
N LEU A 18 4.02 -5.67 -16.05
CA LEU A 18 4.30 -4.69 -17.12
C LEU A 18 3.87 -3.28 -16.73
N SER A 19 2.65 -3.13 -16.19
CA SER A 19 2.16 -1.83 -15.71
C SER A 19 2.98 -1.31 -14.53
N LEU A 20 3.45 -2.21 -13.66
CA LEU A 20 4.35 -1.88 -12.55
C LEU A 20 5.72 -1.39 -13.10
N MET A 21 6.29 -2.09 -14.08
CA MET A 21 7.54 -1.70 -14.73
C MET A 21 7.44 -0.32 -15.38
N ASP A 22 6.35 -0.05 -16.09
CA ASP A 22 6.10 1.27 -16.69
C ASP A 22 5.98 2.38 -15.63
N HIS A 23 5.35 2.06 -14.49
CA HIS A 23 5.18 3.03 -13.42
C HIS A 23 6.50 3.32 -12.69
N VAL A 24 7.24 2.28 -12.34
CA VAL A 24 8.45 2.35 -11.54
C VAL A 24 9.66 2.82 -12.38
N GLY A 25 9.69 2.45 -13.67
CA GLY A 25 10.76 2.80 -14.61
C GLY A 25 12.12 2.33 -14.11
N SER A 26 13.13 3.19 -14.25
CA SER A 26 14.51 2.94 -13.80
C SER A 26 14.75 3.19 -12.31
N GLY A 27 13.73 3.61 -11.56
CA GLY A 27 13.89 4.02 -10.17
C GLY A 27 14.38 5.46 -9.96
N SER A 28 14.63 6.22 -11.04
CA SER A 28 15.15 7.59 -10.93
C SER A 28 14.21 8.54 -10.20
N ALA A 29 12.89 8.38 -10.39
CA ALA A 29 11.87 9.15 -9.67
C ALA A 29 11.86 8.90 -8.15
N TYR A 30 12.50 7.83 -7.70
CA TYR A 30 12.56 7.41 -6.30
C TYR A 30 13.97 7.52 -5.69
N ASP A 31 14.89 8.19 -6.39
CA ASP A 31 16.31 8.32 -6.01
C ASP A 31 17.05 6.96 -5.91
N LEU A 32 16.59 5.95 -6.62
CA LEU A 32 17.09 4.58 -6.61
C LEU A 32 17.83 4.18 -7.91
N SER A 33 18.30 5.14 -8.69
CA SER A 33 19.04 4.90 -9.96
C SER A 33 20.51 5.33 -9.92
N LYS A 34 21.05 5.63 -8.73
CA LYS A 34 22.44 6.07 -8.56
C LYS A 34 23.39 4.87 -8.49
N ARG A 35 24.70 5.12 -8.69
CA ARG A 35 25.76 4.08 -8.70
C ARG A 35 25.76 3.14 -7.47
N ARG A 36 25.21 3.59 -6.32
CA ARG A 36 25.13 2.81 -5.06
C ARG A 36 23.70 2.50 -4.66
N SER A 37 22.71 2.88 -5.44
CA SER A 37 21.30 2.63 -5.18
C SER A 37 20.70 1.86 -6.34
N ASN A 38 19.98 0.80 -6.06
CA ASN A 38 19.43 -0.10 -7.08
C ASN A 38 17.96 -0.41 -6.79
N LEU A 39 17.15 -0.29 -7.84
CA LEU A 39 15.78 -0.79 -7.84
C LEU A 39 15.70 -1.96 -8.80
N THR A 40 15.38 -3.13 -8.27
CA THR A 40 15.28 -4.35 -9.07
C THR A 40 13.84 -4.85 -9.03
N ILE A 41 13.24 -5.04 -10.20
CA ILE A 41 11.96 -5.74 -10.31
C ILE A 41 12.25 -7.22 -10.49
N LEU A 42 11.68 -8.04 -9.63
CA LEU A 42 11.84 -9.49 -9.56
C LEU A 42 10.55 -10.14 -10.09
N PRO A 43 10.46 -10.40 -11.41
CA PRO A 43 9.27 -11.03 -12.01
C PRO A 43 9.18 -12.51 -11.63
N PRO A 44 8.02 -13.15 -11.82
CA PRO A 44 7.88 -14.59 -11.61
C PRO A 44 8.72 -15.35 -12.63
N TYR A 45 9.77 -16.04 -12.17
CA TYR A 45 10.61 -16.86 -13.03
C TYR A 45 9.89 -18.14 -13.47
N GLY A 46 10.00 -18.47 -14.76
CA GLY A 46 9.53 -19.73 -15.32
C GLY A 46 8.01 -19.81 -15.57
N GLY A 47 7.31 -18.67 -15.69
CA GLY A 47 5.89 -18.64 -16.08
C GLY A 47 4.91 -19.24 -15.05
N LYS A 48 5.39 -19.68 -13.91
CA LYS A 48 4.56 -20.19 -12.80
C LYS A 48 4.32 -19.07 -11.78
N THR A 49 3.07 -18.80 -11.50
CA THR A 49 2.65 -17.99 -10.36
C THR A 49 3.25 -18.58 -9.08
N PHE A 50 3.79 -17.73 -8.23
CA PHE A 50 4.28 -18.17 -6.92
C PHE A 50 3.11 -18.74 -6.11
N SER A 51 3.24 -19.98 -5.62
CA SER A 51 2.19 -20.65 -4.87
C SER A 51 2.07 -20.13 -3.44
N ASN A 52 3.19 -19.70 -2.87
CA ASN A 52 3.25 -19.17 -1.50
C ASN A 52 4.43 -18.22 -1.30
N TYR A 53 4.44 -17.54 -0.15
CA TYR A 53 5.43 -16.53 0.18
C TYR A 53 6.84 -17.10 0.39
N VAL A 54 6.96 -18.26 1.02
CA VAL A 54 8.25 -18.92 1.31
C VAL A 54 8.97 -19.28 0.01
N GLU A 55 8.27 -19.94 -0.92
CA GLU A 55 8.81 -20.25 -2.25
C GLU A 55 9.17 -18.98 -3.02
N THR A 56 8.36 -17.92 -2.87
CA THR A 56 8.64 -16.63 -3.52
C THR A 56 9.99 -16.09 -3.09
N ILE A 57 10.25 -16.01 -1.80
CA ILE A 57 11.53 -15.51 -1.26
C ILE A 57 12.69 -16.44 -1.66
N TYR A 58 12.47 -17.76 -1.59
CA TYR A 58 13.51 -18.72 -2.00
C TYR A 58 13.92 -18.54 -3.46
N LYS A 59 12.96 -18.32 -4.37
CA LYS A 59 13.29 -18.05 -5.78
C LYS A 59 14.06 -16.75 -5.98
N MET A 60 14.01 -15.83 -5.02
CA MET A 60 14.78 -14.58 -5.01
C MET A 60 16.16 -14.73 -4.30
N HIS A 61 16.54 -15.94 -3.87
CA HIS A 61 17.77 -16.16 -3.10
C HIS A 61 19.00 -15.54 -3.77
N GLY A 62 19.16 -15.69 -5.09
CA GLY A 62 20.29 -15.11 -5.81
C GLY A 62 20.40 -13.60 -5.70
N TYR A 63 19.26 -12.88 -5.74
CA TYR A 63 19.22 -11.43 -5.48
C TYR A 63 19.61 -11.11 -4.04
N ILE A 64 19.05 -11.88 -3.08
CA ILE A 64 19.26 -11.65 -1.66
C ILE A 64 20.71 -11.96 -1.26
N GLU A 65 21.24 -13.12 -1.64
CA GLU A 65 22.59 -13.57 -1.26
C GLU A 65 23.70 -12.73 -1.91
N ASN A 66 23.49 -12.25 -3.14
CA ASN A 66 24.44 -11.38 -3.83
C ASN A 66 24.41 -9.93 -3.34
N SER A 67 23.43 -9.54 -2.50
CA SER A 67 23.41 -8.22 -1.90
C SER A 67 24.55 -8.07 -0.88
N ARG A 68 25.06 -6.85 -0.71
CA ARG A 68 26.14 -6.55 0.26
C ARG A 68 25.63 -6.23 1.64
N GLU A 69 24.34 -6.02 1.77
CA GLU A 69 23.66 -5.62 2.99
C GLU A 69 23.57 -6.79 3.97
N GLU A 70 23.82 -6.52 5.25
CA GLU A 70 23.72 -7.51 6.33
C GLU A 70 22.26 -7.74 6.74
N TYR A 71 21.44 -6.69 6.68
CA TYR A 71 20.05 -6.71 7.11
C TYR A 71 19.09 -6.65 5.94
N ILE A 72 17.94 -7.27 6.11
CA ILE A 72 16.82 -7.23 5.16
C ILE A 72 15.58 -6.70 5.86
N LEU A 73 14.95 -5.73 5.22
CA LEU A 73 13.59 -5.30 5.53
C LEU A 73 12.63 -5.86 4.49
N ILE A 74 11.74 -6.72 4.91
CA ILE A 74 10.61 -7.18 4.10
C ILE A 74 9.41 -6.31 4.44
N SER A 75 8.70 -5.82 3.44
CA SER A 75 7.50 -5.01 3.64
C SER A 75 6.47 -5.30 2.56
N PRO A 76 5.19 -5.50 2.90
CA PRO A 76 4.14 -5.69 1.93
C PRO A 76 3.88 -4.39 1.14
N SER A 77 3.52 -4.54 -0.14
CA SER A 77 3.27 -3.40 -1.03
C SER A 77 1.84 -2.83 -0.95
N ASN A 78 0.95 -3.53 -0.26
CA ASN A 78 -0.45 -3.11 -0.07
C ASN A 78 -0.68 -2.32 1.23
N VAL A 79 0.38 -2.00 1.95
CA VAL A 79 0.31 -1.16 3.16
C VAL A 79 0.80 0.24 2.82
N VAL A 80 -0.09 1.21 2.97
CA VAL A 80 0.21 2.63 2.75
C VAL A 80 0.59 3.26 4.08
N THR A 81 1.81 3.72 4.17
CA THR A 81 2.35 4.43 5.33
C THR A 81 3.55 5.28 4.91
N ASN A 82 3.78 6.40 5.58
CA ASN A 82 5.00 7.20 5.42
C ASN A 82 5.81 7.13 6.71
N PHE A 83 6.61 6.08 6.82
CA PHE A 83 7.27 5.65 8.04
C PHE A 83 8.79 5.72 7.95
N ASP A 84 9.48 6.05 9.06
CA ASP A 84 10.95 6.06 9.12
C ASP A 84 11.49 4.72 9.63
N TYR A 85 12.11 3.97 8.74
CA TYR A 85 12.68 2.66 9.07
C TYR A 85 14.00 2.76 9.86
N ASN A 86 14.65 3.93 9.94
CA ASN A 86 15.86 4.09 10.77
C ASN A 86 15.52 3.87 12.24
N SER A 87 14.38 4.37 12.71
CA SER A 87 13.92 4.15 14.08
C SER A 87 13.72 2.67 14.41
N VAL A 88 13.30 1.87 13.43
CA VAL A 88 13.18 0.41 13.59
C VAL A 88 14.54 -0.24 13.72
N PHE A 89 15.50 0.19 12.90
CA PHE A 89 16.87 -0.34 12.94
C PHE A 89 17.57 -0.01 14.25
N ASP A 90 17.41 1.23 14.74
CA ASP A 90 17.96 1.65 16.03
C ASP A 90 17.36 0.84 17.19
N PHE A 91 16.03 0.63 17.17
CA PHE A 91 15.35 -0.22 18.15
C PHE A 91 15.81 -1.68 18.08
N HIS A 92 15.93 -2.24 16.88
CA HIS A 92 16.43 -3.59 16.63
C HIS A 92 17.83 -3.78 17.23
N SER A 93 18.75 -2.86 16.94
CA SER A 93 20.12 -2.89 17.41
C SER A 93 20.22 -2.72 18.93
N LYS A 94 19.47 -1.77 19.49
CA LYS A 94 19.45 -1.51 20.94
C LYS A 94 19.01 -2.73 21.76
N ASN A 95 18.05 -3.48 21.24
CA ASN A 95 17.52 -4.66 21.94
C ASN A 95 18.26 -5.96 21.59
N ASN A 96 19.32 -5.91 20.77
CA ASN A 96 19.98 -7.10 20.22
C ASN A 96 18.95 -8.10 19.68
N ALA A 97 17.97 -7.60 18.93
CA ALA A 97 16.92 -8.42 18.36
C ALA A 97 17.45 -9.27 17.20
N ASP A 98 16.96 -10.49 17.07
CA ASP A 98 17.18 -11.32 15.88
C ASP A 98 16.16 -10.99 14.80
N ILE A 99 14.92 -10.72 15.23
CA ILE A 99 13.79 -10.38 14.37
C ILE A 99 13.03 -9.20 15.00
N THR A 100 12.72 -8.17 14.20
CA THR A 100 11.82 -7.09 14.60
C THR A 100 10.61 -7.05 13.69
N LEU A 101 9.43 -7.25 14.28
CA LEU A 101 8.14 -7.14 13.62
C LEU A 101 7.62 -5.71 13.76
N ILE A 102 7.07 -5.13 12.67
CA ILE A 102 6.47 -3.79 12.74
C ILE A 102 4.96 -3.96 12.82
N TYR A 103 4.35 -3.44 13.88
CA TYR A 103 2.92 -3.55 14.11
C TYR A 103 2.23 -2.20 14.19
N LYS A 104 0.91 -2.19 14.06
CA LYS A 104 0.03 -1.05 14.31
C LYS A 104 -0.95 -1.41 15.40
N HIS A 105 -1.06 -0.55 16.43
CA HIS A 105 -2.12 -0.69 17.42
C HIS A 105 -3.41 -0.04 16.90
N GLY A 106 -4.52 -0.76 16.93
CA GLY A 106 -5.81 -0.25 16.48
C GLY A 106 -6.87 -1.34 16.29
N VAL A 107 -8.05 -0.91 15.85
CA VAL A 107 -9.14 -1.81 15.46
C VAL A 107 -8.82 -2.45 14.12
N VAL A 108 -9.11 -3.73 13.97
CA VAL A 108 -8.93 -4.45 12.69
C VAL A 108 -9.97 -3.94 11.69
N PRO A 109 -9.57 -3.45 10.50
CA PRO A 109 -10.53 -3.02 9.50
C PRO A 109 -11.49 -4.15 9.12
N SER A 110 -12.76 -3.83 8.95
CA SER A 110 -13.78 -4.77 8.47
C SER A 110 -13.41 -5.22 7.05
N GLY A 111 -13.32 -6.52 6.81
CA GLY A 111 -12.94 -7.04 5.49
C GLY A 111 -11.47 -7.41 5.35
N TYR A 112 -10.61 -7.06 6.29
CA TYR A 112 -9.25 -7.55 6.32
C TYR A 112 -9.23 -9.04 6.68
N ASP A 113 -8.56 -9.88 5.85
CA ASP A 113 -8.38 -11.30 6.19
C ASP A 113 -7.55 -11.40 7.46
N ARG A 114 -8.21 -11.60 8.56
CA ARG A 114 -7.76 -11.62 9.97
C ARG A 114 -6.23 -11.54 10.11
N PRO A 115 -5.65 -10.40 10.52
CA PRO A 115 -4.22 -10.22 10.63
C PRO A 115 -3.64 -11.11 11.74
N LEU A 116 -2.31 -11.29 11.72
CA LEU A 116 -1.63 -11.71 12.92
C LEU A 116 -1.74 -10.61 13.97
N THR A 117 -2.00 -10.99 15.22
CA THR A 117 -1.94 -10.07 16.35
C THR A 117 -0.82 -10.49 17.31
N LEU A 118 -0.19 -9.49 17.91
CA LEU A 118 0.98 -9.68 18.75
C LEU A 118 0.64 -9.32 20.20
N ASP A 119 1.02 -10.21 21.13
CA ASP A 119 1.15 -9.86 22.54
C ASP A 119 2.59 -9.40 22.78
N VAL A 120 2.73 -8.16 23.23
CA VAL A 120 4.02 -7.47 23.34
C VAL A 120 4.16 -6.97 24.78
N ASP A 121 5.31 -7.19 25.40
CA ASP A 121 5.58 -6.66 26.73
C ASP A 121 6.00 -5.18 26.72
N GLU A 122 6.21 -4.61 27.89
CA GLU A 122 6.58 -3.20 28.08
C GLU A 122 7.93 -2.84 27.43
N ASN A 123 8.80 -3.81 27.19
CA ASN A 123 10.10 -3.63 26.53
C ASN A 123 10.04 -3.86 25.02
N GLY A 124 8.86 -4.18 24.48
CA GLY A 124 8.68 -4.48 23.07
C GLY A 124 8.99 -5.93 22.68
N LYS A 125 9.24 -6.83 23.64
CA LYS A 125 9.47 -8.25 23.33
C LYS A 125 8.16 -8.96 23.04
N VAL A 126 8.11 -9.76 21.98
CA VAL A 126 6.93 -10.53 21.59
C VAL A 126 6.80 -11.75 22.49
N LYS A 127 5.70 -11.85 23.24
CA LYS A 127 5.37 -12.99 24.11
C LYS A 127 4.58 -14.06 23.36
N GLN A 128 3.64 -13.62 22.53
CA GLN A 128 2.76 -14.53 21.81
C GLN A 128 2.29 -13.93 20.47
N VAL A 129 2.06 -14.81 19.51
CA VAL A 129 1.51 -14.46 18.19
C VAL A 129 0.21 -15.24 18.01
N PHE A 130 -0.89 -14.52 17.77
CA PHE A 130 -2.20 -15.11 17.52
C PHE A 130 -2.50 -15.09 16.03
N ILE A 131 -2.92 -16.23 15.51
CA ILE A 131 -3.32 -16.39 14.13
C ILE A 131 -4.85 -16.30 14.06
N LYS A 132 -5.36 -15.30 13.34
CA LYS A 132 -6.80 -15.08 13.14
C LYS A 132 -7.62 -14.99 14.45
N PRO A 133 -7.23 -14.17 15.42
CA PRO A 133 -8.03 -14.02 16.63
C PRO A 133 -9.39 -13.38 16.31
N GLU A 134 -10.40 -13.70 17.10
CA GLU A 134 -11.65 -12.94 17.10
C GLU A 134 -11.41 -11.68 17.92
N THR A 135 -11.33 -10.54 17.24
CA THR A 135 -10.99 -9.26 17.89
C THR A 135 -12.20 -8.34 18.08
N GLY A 136 -13.30 -8.58 17.37
CA GLY A 136 -14.45 -7.68 17.38
C GLY A 136 -14.03 -6.22 17.12
N ASP A 137 -14.50 -5.30 17.95
CA ASP A 137 -14.16 -3.88 17.93
C ASP A 137 -12.97 -3.55 18.86
N ASP A 138 -12.28 -4.54 19.41
CA ASP A 138 -11.15 -4.32 20.31
C ASP A 138 -9.92 -3.83 19.55
N LYS A 139 -9.17 -2.94 20.20
CA LYS A 139 -7.87 -2.51 19.69
C LYS A 139 -6.82 -3.57 19.98
N VAL A 140 -6.10 -3.99 18.95
CA VAL A 140 -5.07 -5.02 19.03
C VAL A 140 -3.81 -4.59 18.30
N ASN A 141 -2.70 -5.24 18.61
CA ASN A 141 -1.43 -5.03 17.92
C ASN A 141 -1.39 -5.83 16.63
N GLN A 142 -1.71 -5.20 15.51
CA GLN A 142 -1.87 -5.82 14.20
C GLN A 142 -0.55 -5.85 13.45
N PHE A 143 -0.13 -7.05 13.04
CA PHE A 143 1.04 -7.22 12.21
C PHE A 143 0.65 -7.32 10.73
N TYR A 144 1.11 -6.37 9.92
CA TYR A 144 0.80 -6.29 8.50
C TYR A 144 1.87 -6.88 7.57
N GLY A 145 2.91 -7.53 8.13
CA GLY A 145 3.90 -8.24 7.33
C GLY A 145 5.25 -7.54 7.16
N SER A 146 5.50 -6.42 7.84
CA SER A 146 6.81 -5.75 7.78
C SER A 146 7.75 -6.32 8.83
N VAL A 147 8.90 -6.84 8.38
CA VAL A 147 9.89 -7.55 9.22
C VAL A 147 11.30 -7.08 8.91
N LEU A 148 12.07 -6.78 9.95
CA LEU A 148 13.52 -6.54 9.87
C LEU A 148 14.28 -7.69 10.52
N MET A 149 15.28 -8.24 9.82
CA MET A 149 16.14 -9.29 10.33
C MET A 149 17.47 -9.35 9.56
N LYS A 150 18.44 -10.14 10.06
CA LYS A 150 19.67 -10.45 9.31
C LYS A 150 19.36 -11.29 8.08
N LYS A 151 20.08 -11.01 7.00
CA LYS A 151 19.97 -11.73 5.73
C LYS A 151 20.19 -13.23 5.89
N ASP A 152 21.25 -13.61 6.60
CA ASP A 152 21.62 -15.02 6.76
C ASP A 152 20.56 -15.79 7.56
N LEU A 153 19.98 -15.16 8.58
CA LEU A 153 18.86 -15.71 9.34
C LEU A 153 17.63 -15.96 8.45
N LEU A 154 17.26 -15.00 7.61
CA LEU A 154 16.16 -15.18 6.66
C LEU A 154 16.40 -16.38 5.74
N MET A 155 17.60 -16.48 5.18
CA MET A 155 17.93 -17.55 4.24
C MET A 155 17.95 -18.92 4.90
N GLU A 156 18.43 -19.03 6.15
CA GLU A 156 18.39 -20.26 6.95
C GLU A 156 16.94 -20.70 7.22
N GLU A 157 16.09 -19.76 7.68
CA GLU A 157 14.68 -20.06 7.97
C GLU A 157 13.89 -20.47 6.72
N ILE A 158 14.14 -19.82 5.58
CA ILE A 158 13.49 -20.18 4.32
C ILE A 158 13.90 -21.58 3.86
N ARG A 159 15.20 -21.93 3.92
CA ARG A 159 15.68 -23.27 3.55
C ARG A 159 15.10 -24.34 4.48
N THR A 160 15.09 -24.08 5.78
CA THR A 160 14.52 -24.99 6.79
C THR A 160 13.01 -25.17 6.55
N SER A 161 12.29 -24.10 6.33
CA SER A 161 10.84 -24.14 6.07
C SER A 161 10.50 -24.95 4.81
N LEU A 162 11.28 -24.82 3.75
CA LEU A 162 11.11 -25.63 2.53
C LEU A 162 11.41 -27.10 2.78
N SER A 163 12.49 -27.41 3.49
CA SER A 163 12.86 -28.81 3.78
C SER A 163 11.81 -29.52 4.63
N LEU A 164 11.12 -28.79 5.50
CA LEU A 164 10.06 -29.30 6.35
C LEU A 164 8.66 -29.18 5.70
N ASN A 165 8.57 -28.71 4.46
CA ASN A 165 7.31 -28.39 3.77
C ASN A 165 6.38 -27.46 4.57
N GLN A 166 6.99 -26.57 5.36
CA GLN A 166 6.28 -25.59 6.17
C GLN A 166 6.17 -24.26 5.42
N LEU A 167 5.07 -24.07 4.69
CA LEU A 167 4.90 -22.96 3.75
C LEU A 167 4.01 -21.83 4.29
N ASP A 168 3.47 -21.98 5.49
CA ASP A 168 2.64 -20.99 6.16
C ASP A 168 3.51 -20.00 6.95
N VAL A 169 3.71 -18.82 6.42
CA VAL A 169 4.49 -17.72 7.04
C VAL A 169 3.97 -17.35 8.42
N LYS A 170 2.65 -17.39 8.63
CA LYS A 170 2.05 -17.05 9.93
C LYS A 170 2.55 -18.02 11.02
N ARG A 171 2.62 -19.29 10.70
CA ARG A 171 3.15 -20.31 11.61
C ARG A 171 4.66 -20.22 11.78
N ILE A 172 5.41 -19.83 10.75
CA ILE A 172 6.86 -19.61 10.84
C ILE A 172 7.12 -18.48 11.84
N ILE A 173 6.44 -17.35 11.73
CA ILE A 173 6.55 -16.23 12.66
C ILE A 173 6.14 -16.66 14.08
N GLN A 174 5.04 -17.41 14.23
CA GLN A 174 4.60 -17.90 15.54
C GLN A 174 5.66 -18.78 16.23
N LYS A 175 6.33 -19.65 15.48
CA LYS A 175 7.38 -20.51 16.02
C LYS A 175 8.71 -19.79 16.24
N SER A 176 8.96 -18.71 15.51
CA SER A 176 10.22 -17.96 15.63
C SER A 176 10.44 -17.37 17.03
N ILE A 177 9.35 -17.06 17.77
CA ILE A 177 9.45 -16.56 19.16
C ILE A 177 10.05 -17.58 20.15
N GLU A 178 9.98 -18.85 19.86
CA GLU A 178 10.57 -19.89 20.71
C GLU A 178 12.10 -20.04 20.47
N LYS A 179 12.56 -19.66 19.27
CA LYS A 179 13.93 -19.89 18.80
C LYS A 179 14.79 -18.63 18.84
N TYR A 180 14.19 -17.44 18.68
CA TYR A 180 14.88 -16.18 18.47
C TYR A 180 14.41 -15.08 19.42
N ASN A 181 15.22 -14.04 19.57
CA ASN A 181 14.84 -12.80 20.24
C ASN A 181 13.97 -11.95 19.32
N VAL A 182 12.66 -12.17 19.39
CA VAL A 182 11.68 -11.46 18.56
C VAL A 182 11.12 -10.26 19.32
N TYR A 183 11.30 -9.09 18.73
CA TYR A 183 10.76 -7.82 19.23
C TYR A 183 9.73 -7.26 18.28
N ALA A 184 8.88 -6.37 18.77
CA ALA A 184 7.89 -5.67 17.96
C ALA A 184 8.02 -4.16 18.14
N TYR A 185 8.02 -3.42 17.03
CA TYR A 185 8.10 -1.97 16.98
C TYR A 185 6.76 -1.40 16.51
N GLU A 186 6.21 -0.47 17.30
CA GLU A 186 4.95 0.16 16.95
C GLU A 186 5.11 1.22 15.86
N ASN A 187 4.40 1.06 14.76
CA ASN A 187 4.20 2.15 13.81
C ASN A 187 3.08 3.07 14.30
N THR A 188 3.46 4.17 14.92
CA THR A 188 2.51 5.19 15.41
C THR A 188 1.95 6.05 14.28
N SER A 189 2.61 6.06 13.09
CA SER A 189 2.18 6.81 11.92
C SER A 189 0.89 6.26 11.31
N TYR A 190 0.24 7.08 10.46
CA TYR A 190 -0.88 6.60 9.66
C TYR A 190 -0.51 5.35 8.87
N CYS A 191 -1.38 4.36 8.92
CA CYS A 191 -1.16 3.08 8.27
C CYS A 191 -2.51 2.55 7.78
N ALA A 192 -2.61 2.29 6.48
CA ALA A 192 -3.77 1.66 5.87
C ALA A 192 -3.33 0.42 5.07
N ALA A 193 -3.91 -0.72 5.37
CA ALA A 193 -3.72 -1.94 4.60
C ALA A 193 -4.84 -2.10 3.59
N ILE A 194 -4.49 -2.17 2.30
CA ILE A 194 -5.45 -2.24 1.20
C ILE A 194 -5.47 -3.68 0.68
N SER A 195 -6.56 -4.40 0.94
CA SER A 195 -6.79 -5.78 0.49
C SER A 195 -8.08 -5.95 -0.30
N SER A 196 -8.95 -4.96 -0.27
CA SER A 196 -10.22 -4.95 -0.98
C SER A 196 -10.49 -3.60 -1.69
N ILE A 197 -11.51 -3.58 -2.54
CA ILE A 197 -12.01 -2.33 -3.15
C ILE A 197 -12.57 -1.39 -2.07
N ASN A 198 -13.15 -1.96 -1.02
CA ASN A 198 -13.65 -1.17 0.11
C ASN A 198 -12.52 -0.49 0.88
N ASP A 199 -11.44 -1.22 1.23
CA ASP A 199 -10.27 -0.63 1.89
C ASP A 199 -9.67 0.49 1.03
N TYR A 200 -9.62 0.29 -0.30
CA TYR A 200 -9.16 1.32 -1.23
C TYR A 200 -10.05 2.56 -1.21
N PHE A 201 -11.36 2.37 -1.15
CA PHE A 201 -12.32 3.47 -1.05
C PHE A 201 -12.15 4.23 0.27
N GLU A 202 -12.17 3.52 1.40
CA GLU A 202 -11.99 4.09 2.74
C GLU A 202 -10.67 4.88 2.86
N PHE A 203 -9.56 4.29 2.38
CA PHE A 203 -8.26 4.98 2.37
C PHE A 203 -8.31 6.30 1.58
N ASN A 204 -8.90 6.30 0.39
CA ASN A 204 -9.01 7.53 -0.40
C ASN A 204 -9.91 8.57 0.26
N MET A 205 -10.99 8.15 0.93
CA MET A 205 -11.84 9.06 1.72
C MET A 205 -11.11 9.59 2.95
N ASP A 206 -10.23 8.80 3.58
CA ASP A 206 -9.39 9.27 4.69
C ASP A 206 -8.47 10.42 4.28
N LEU A 207 -8.06 10.50 3.01
CA LEU A 207 -7.28 11.62 2.50
C LEU A 207 -8.04 12.96 2.55
N MET A 208 -9.36 12.97 2.74
CA MET A 208 -10.12 14.20 3.00
C MET A 208 -9.80 14.80 4.37
N LYS A 209 -9.34 13.98 5.33
CA LYS A 209 -8.92 14.43 6.66
C LYS A 209 -7.55 15.10 6.56
N LYS A 210 -7.47 16.32 7.08
CA LYS A 210 -6.22 17.11 7.03
C LYS A 210 -5.07 16.39 7.74
N GLU A 211 -5.35 15.77 8.88
CA GLU A 211 -4.38 15.08 9.72
C GLU A 211 -3.71 13.91 8.94
N VAL A 212 -4.51 13.14 8.20
CA VAL A 212 -4.01 12.03 7.36
C VAL A 212 -3.11 12.56 6.24
N ARG A 213 -3.51 13.65 5.58
CA ARG A 213 -2.70 14.25 4.52
C ARG A 213 -1.38 14.81 5.05
N ASP A 214 -1.42 15.55 6.15
CA ASP A 214 -0.23 16.17 6.74
C ASP A 214 0.79 15.11 7.19
N GLU A 215 0.31 13.96 7.65
CA GLU A 215 1.16 12.84 8.05
C GLU A 215 1.73 12.08 6.85
N LEU A 216 0.90 11.71 5.88
CA LEU A 216 1.33 10.98 4.69
C LEU A 216 2.23 11.84 3.78
N PHE A 217 1.86 13.09 3.53
CA PHE A 217 2.59 14.00 2.64
C PHE A 217 3.54 14.92 3.43
N ASN A 218 4.21 14.36 4.43
CA ASN A 218 5.16 15.10 5.25
C ASN A 218 6.33 15.63 4.41
N PRO A 219 6.59 16.95 4.40
CA PRO A 219 7.69 17.57 3.62
C PRO A 219 9.09 17.03 3.97
N LYS A 220 9.29 16.55 5.18
CA LYS A 220 10.57 15.95 5.62
C LYS A 220 10.79 14.54 5.06
N ARG A 221 9.72 13.87 4.61
CA ARG A 221 9.73 12.55 3.99
C ARG A 221 8.84 12.57 2.74
N PRO A 222 9.28 13.23 1.67
CA PRO A 222 8.47 13.39 0.48
C PRO A 222 8.13 12.03 -0.16
N ILE A 223 6.91 11.90 -0.65
CA ILE A 223 6.50 10.76 -1.47
C ILE A 223 6.94 11.07 -2.91
N TYR A 224 7.86 10.26 -3.41
CA TYR A 224 8.32 10.36 -4.79
C TYR A 224 7.28 9.74 -5.73
N THR A 225 6.97 10.43 -6.80
CA THR A 225 6.03 9.99 -7.82
C THR A 225 6.48 10.46 -9.20
N LYS A 226 5.95 9.84 -10.25
CA LYS A 226 6.22 10.26 -11.62
C LYS A 226 5.66 11.68 -11.84
N VAL A 227 6.57 12.61 -12.10
CA VAL A 227 6.19 14.00 -12.45
C VAL A 227 5.61 14.04 -13.86
N ARG A 228 4.53 14.77 -14.05
CA ARG A 228 3.91 15.05 -15.34
C ARG A 228 3.63 16.55 -15.44
N ASP A 229 3.87 17.13 -16.61
CA ASP A 229 3.56 18.52 -16.92
C ASP A 229 2.13 18.61 -17.47
N ASP A 230 1.15 18.41 -16.58
CA ASP A 230 -0.26 18.58 -16.93
C ASP A 230 -0.67 20.05 -16.72
N ALA A 231 -1.59 20.53 -17.54
CA ALA A 231 -2.15 21.88 -17.40
C ALA A 231 -2.90 22.04 -16.05
N PRO A 232 -2.98 23.25 -15.49
CA PRO A 232 -3.85 23.49 -14.34
C PRO A 232 -5.30 23.07 -14.60
N SER A 233 -6.01 22.65 -13.53
CA SER A 233 -7.41 22.27 -13.66
C SER A 233 -8.28 23.48 -13.99
N LYS A 234 -9.30 23.27 -14.83
CA LYS A 234 -10.23 24.28 -15.33
C LYS A 234 -11.61 24.05 -14.72
N TYR A 235 -12.22 25.12 -14.24
CA TYR A 235 -13.53 25.11 -13.64
C TYR A 235 -14.50 25.95 -14.48
N GLY A 236 -15.65 25.40 -14.83
CA GLY A 236 -16.70 26.08 -15.56
C GLY A 236 -17.46 27.09 -14.69
N LEU A 237 -18.21 27.97 -15.33
CA LEU A 237 -18.96 29.03 -14.63
C LEU A 237 -20.02 28.50 -13.65
N THR A 238 -20.56 27.32 -13.91
CA THR A 238 -21.58 26.66 -13.07
C THR A 238 -21.03 25.55 -12.18
N SER A 239 -19.70 25.37 -12.17
CA SER A 239 -19.09 24.33 -11.36
C SER A 239 -19.13 24.67 -9.87
N SER A 240 -19.28 23.63 -9.05
CA SER A 240 -19.18 23.72 -7.60
C SER A 240 -18.32 22.58 -7.08
N VAL A 241 -17.20 22.91 -6.42
CA VAL A 241 -16.30 21.90 -5.85
C VAL A 241 -16.18 22.11 -4.35
N LYS A 242 -16.53 21.08 -3.56
CA LYS A 242 -16.49 21.13 -2.11
C LYS A 242 -15.78 19.91 -1.55
N ASN A 243 -14.98 20.09 -0.51
CA ASN A 243 -14.29 19.04 0.22
C ASN A 243 -13.74 17.93 -0.69
N SER A 244 -12.96 18.30 -1.71
CA SER A 244 -12.49 17.36 -2.74
C SER A 244 -11.03 17.59 -3.07
N ILE A 245 -10.33 16.52 -3.45
CA ILE A 245 -8.94 16.57 -3.93
C ILE A 245 -8.98 16.45 -5.45
N ILE A 246 -8.58 17.52 -6.14
CA ILE A 246 -8.58 17.58 -7.60
C ILE A 246 -7.14 17.64 -8.11
N ALA A 247 -6.76 16.66 -8.92
CA ALA A 247 -5.45 16.64 -9.56
C ALA A 247 -5.41 17.56 -10.79
N GLN A 248 -4.21 17.78 -11.34
CA GLN A 248 -4.01 18.65 -12.53
C GLN A 248 -4.68 18.09 -13.78
N GLY A 249 -4.95 18.97 -14.76
CA GLY A 249 -5.50 18.61 -16.06
C GLY A 249 -7.01 18.34 -16.07
N CYS A 250 -7.71 18.53 -14.95
CA CYS A 250 -9.15 18.28 -14.89
C CYS A 250 -9.97 19.43 -15.51
N VAL A 251 -11.14 19.08 -16.04
CA VAL A 251 -12.15 20.05 -16.50
C VAL A 251 -13.45 19.74 -15.76
N ILE A 252 -13.88 20.65 -14.91
CA ILE A 252 -15.05 20.46 -14.06
C ILE A 252 -16.12 21.52 -14.42
N ASP A 253 -17.22 21.09 -15.00
CA ASP A 253 -18.38 21.92 -15.33
C ASP A 253 -19.61 21.60 -14.45
N GLY A 254 -19.55 20.53 -13.66
CA GLY A 254 -20.58 20.06 -12.75
C GLY A 254 -20.28 20.30 -11.27
N GLU A 255 -21.02 19.62 -10.40
CA GLU A 255 -20.85 19.63 -8.95
C GLU A 255 -20.01 18.43 -8.50
N VAL A 256 -18.99 18.66 -7.66
CA VAL A 256 -18.12 17.62 -7.11
C VAL A 256 -17.98 17.83 -5.61
N GLU A 257 -18.37 16.84 -4.81
CA GLU A 257 -18.36 16.91 -3.36
C GLU A 257 -17.83 15.62 -2.73
N ASN A 258 -16.92 15.73 -1.75
CA ASN A 258 -16.28 14.61 -1.06
C ASN A 258 -15.62 13.60 -2.04
N CYS A 259 -14.85 14.07 -3.00
CA CYS A 259 -14.31 13.25 -4.08
C CYS A 259 -12.78 13.31 -4.16
N VAL A 260 -12.19 12.22 -4.63
CA VAL A 260 -10.80 12.20 -5.10
C VAL A 260 -10.81 12.09 -6.61
N VAL A 261 -10.34 13.12 -7.28
CA VAL A 261 -10.37 13.24 -8.74
C VAL A 261 -8.94 13.28 -9.27
N PHE A 262 -8.60 12.25 -10.02
CA PHE A 262 -7.27 12.09 -10.60
C PHE A 262 -7.09 12.94 -11.87
N ARG A 263 -5.87 12.90 -12.41
CA ARG A 263 -5.47 13.75 -13.53
C ARG A 263 -6.33 13.54 -14.78
N GLY A 264 -6.60 14.63 -15.50
CA GLY A 264 -7.27 14.60 -16.80
C GLY A 264 -8.75 14.23 -16.77
N VAL A 265 -9.37 14.15 -15.60
CA VAL A 265 -10.80 13.86 -15.48
C VAL A 265 -11.64 15.01 -16.00
N LYS A 266 -12.70 14.66 -16.72
CA LYS A 266 -13.70 15.63 -17.21
C LYS A 266 -15.06 15.32 -16.61
N VAL A 267 -15.70 16.33 -16.04
CA VAL A 267 -17.05 16.27 -15.46
C VAL A 267 -17.94 17.25 -16.20
N GLY A 268 -18.96 16.74 -16.88
CA GLY A 268 -19.86 17.50 -17.74
C GLY A 268 -20.83 18.38 -16.96
N LYS A 269 -21.50 19.26 -17.70
CA LYS A 269 -22.45 20.22 -17.17
C LYS A 269 -23.70 19.54 -16.57
N GLY A 270 -24.20 20.04 -15.45
CA GLY A 270 -25.37 19.48 -14.77
C GLY A 270 -25.09 18.14 -14.07
N THR A 271 -23.86 17.65 -14.10
CA THR A 271 -23.44 16.42 -13.44
C THR A 271 -23.16 16.66 -11.97
N VAL A 272 -23.57 15.71 -11.15
CA VAL A 272 -23.34 15.70 -9.69
C VAL A 272 -22.55 14.46 -9.30
N VAL A 273 -21.36 14.65 -8.73
CA VAL A 273 -20.49 13.58 -8.26
C VAL A 273 -20.29 13.73 -6.75
N ARG A 274 -20.68 12.70 -5.99
CA ARG A 274 -20.50 12.68 -4.54
C ARG A 274 -19.79 11.42 -4.06
N ASN A 275 -19.01 11.55 -2.98
CA ASN A 275 -18.39 10.43 -2.28
C ASN A 275 -17.71 9.46 -3.25
N SER A 276 -16.98 9.93 -4.25
CA SER A 276 -16.53 9.11 -5.37
C SER A 276 -15.05 9.28 -5.67
N ILE A 277 -14.47 8.28 -6.29
CA ILE A 277 -13.07 8.27 -6.73
C ILE A 277 -13.06 8.14 -8.25
N LEU A 278 -12.60 9.18 -8.93
CA LEU A 278 -12.49 9.17 -10.40
C LEU A 278 -11.01 9.05 -10.79
N LEU A 279 -10.61 7.89 -11.31
CA LEU A 279 -9.24 7.68 -11.74
C LEU A 279 -8.93 8.38 -13.06
N GLN A 280 -7.66 8.37 -13.42
CA GLN A 280 -7.07 9.14 -14.49
C GLN A 280 -7.82 9.02 -15.84
N ASP A 281 -7.99 10.16 -16.52
CA ASP A 281 -8.59 10.27 -17.84
C ASP A 281 -10.03 9.71 -17.92
N THR A 282 -10.76 9.70 -16.80
CA THR A 282 -12.19 9.39 -16.77
C THR A 282 -12.98 10.55 -17.37
N TYR A 283 -13.93 10.22 -18.25
CA TYR A 283 -14.91 11.14 -18.80
C TYR A 283 -16.28 10.88 -18.19
N VAL A 284 -16.87 11.87 -17.55
CA VAL A 284 -18.24 11.86 -17.05
C VAL A 284 -19.06 12.86 -17.87
N GLY A 285 -20.07 12.38 -18.55
CA GLY A 285 -20.93 13.16 -19.42
C GLY A 285 -21.78 14.21 -18.70
N GLU A 286 -22.76 14.74 -19.40
CA GLU A 286 -23.68 15.75 -18.87
C GLU A 286 -24.87 15.12 -18.14
N ASN A 287 -25.41 15.84 -17.13
CA ASN A 287 -26.59 15.42 -16.36
C ASN A 287 -26.45 14.00 -15.75
N VAL A 288 -25.24 13.64 -15.33
CA VAL A 288 -24.92 12.38 -14.68
C VAL A 288 -25.01 12.53 -13.16
N ASN A 289 -25.43 11.50 -12.46
CA ASN A 289 -25.40 11.45 -11.00
C ASN A 289 -24.56 10.24 -10.53
N LEU A 290 -23.50 10.52 -9.79
CA LEU A 290 -22.61 9.50 -9.20
C LEU A 290 -22.57 9.64 -7.69
N ASN A 291 -22.74 8.52 -6.97
CA ASN A 291 -22.56 8.48 -5.52
C ASN A 291 -21.90 7.17 -5.10
N CYS A 292 -20.84 7.24 -4.29
CA CYS A 292 -20.03 6.07 -3.87
C CYS A 292 -19.56 5.22 -5.07
N VAL A 293 -19.00 5.88 -6.11
CA VAL A 293 -18.52 5.23 -7.34
C VAL A 293 -17.00 5.31 -7.42
N ILE A 294 -16.37 4.24 -7.83
CA ILE A 294 -14.95 4.20 -8.20
C ILE A 294 -14.87 3.94 -9.71
N THR A 295 -14.31 4.85 -10.48
CA THR A 295 -13.98 4.59 -11.88
C THR A 295 -12.51 4.29 -12.03
N ASP A 296 -12.15 3.26 -12.80
CA ASP A 296 -10.76 3.05 -13.20
C ASP A 296 -10.39 3.94 -14.41
N LYS A 297 -9.13 3.87 -14.83
CA LYS A 297 -8.57 4.77 -15.87
C LYS A 297 -9.29 4.64 -17.21
N ASN A 298 -9.42 5.76 -17.91
CA ASN A 298 -10.03 5.83 -19.25
C ASN A 298 -11.50 5.35 -19.29
N THR A 299 -12.22 5.42 -18.18
CA THR A 299 -13.64 5.11 -18.11
C THR A 299 -14.47 6.23 -18.75
N VAL A 300 -15.52 5.86 -19.45
CA VAL A 300 -16.47 6.81 -20.05
C VAL A 300 -17.87 6.57 -19.49
N ILE A 301 -18.42 7.57 -18.83
CA ILE A 301 -19.81 7.56 -18.36
C ILE A 301 -20.61 8.50 -19.26
N ARG A 302 -21.58 7.95 -19.98
CA ARG A 302 -22.42 8.69 -20.93
C ARG A 302 -23.40 9.61 -20.19
N ASP A 303 -23.95 10.57 -20.93
CA ASP A 303 -24.91 11.53 -20.42
C ASP A 303 -26.14 10.87 -19.77
N GLY A 304 -26.69 11.53 -18.76
CA GLY A 304 -27.93 11.13 -18.10
C GLY A 304 -27.88 9.87 -17.24
N ARG A 305 -26.68 9.31 -16.98
CA ARG A 305 -26.52 8.11 -16.15
C ARG A 305 -26.69 8.43 -14.67
N ASN A 306 -27.27 7.48 -13.94
CA ASN A 306 -27.37 7.51 -12.49
C ASN A 306 -26.78 6.22 -11.92
N LEU A 307 -25.62 6.36 -11.23
CA LEU A 307 -24.88 5.23 -10.68
C LEU A 307 -24.62 5.48 -9.19
N SER A 308 -25.03 4.56 -8.36
CA SER A 308 -24.86 4.67 -6.91
C SER A 308 -24.39 3.35 -6.31
N GLY A 309 -23.34 3.41 -5.51
CA GLY A 309 -22.93 2.38 -4.58
C GLY A 309 -23.33 2.73 -3.14
N HIS A 310 -22.72 2.07 -2.20
CA HIS A 310 -22.80 2.33 -0.77
C HIS A 310 -21.38 2.51 -0.21
N GLU A 311 -21.22 3.21 0.90
CA GLU A 311 -19.90 3.44 1.53
C GLU A 311 -19.19 2.12 1.86
N SER A 312 -19.91 1.10 2.31
CA SER A 312 -19.37 -0.25 2.57
C SER A 312 -19.26 -1.13 1.32
N MET A 313 -19.80 -0.70 0.18
CA MET A 313 -19.78 -1.44 -1.08
C MET A 313 -19.84 -0.47 -2.27
N PRO A 314 -18.75 0.23 -2.56
CA PRO A 314 -18.69 1.20 -3.64
C PRO A 314 -18.89 0.50 -5.00
N PHE A 315 -19.54 1.21 -5.93
CA PHE A 315 -19.75 0.71 -7.28
C PHE A 315 -18.48 0.92 -8.11
N TYR A 316 -17.81 -0.18 -8.48
CA TYR A 316 -16.57 -0.14 -9.24
C TYR A 316 -16.81 -0.33 -10.74
N ILE A 317 -16.19 0.54 -11.54
CA ILE A 317 -16.20 0.48 -13.01
C ILE A 317 -14.77 0.26 -13.49
N GLY A 318 -14.54 -0.83 -14.21
CA GLY A 318 -13.22 -1.24 -14.68
C GLY A 318 -12.62 -0.32 -15.74
N LYS A 319 -11.31 -0.46 -15.95
CA LYS A 319 -10.52 0.34 -16.89
C LYS A 319 -11.05 0.26 -18.32
N GLY A 320 -11.23 1.43 -18.94
CA GLY A 320 -11.65 1.56 -20.33
C GLY A 320 -13.11 1.17 -20.61
N VAL A 321 -13.88 0.93 -19.55
CA VAL A 321 -15.31 0.58 -19.70
C VAL A 321 -16.11 1.82 -20.06
N MET A 322 -17.09 1.66 -20.93
CA MET A 322 -18.08 2.67 -21.29
C MET A 322 -19.45 2.25 -20.74
N VAL A 323 -20.09 3.14 -19.96
CA VAL A 323 -21.39 2.92 -19.30
C VAL A 323 -22.43 3.90 -19.86
#